data_4c089dbd63bff2930593fb684e0a7ea3
#
_entry.id   4c089dbd63bff2930593fb684e0a7ea3
#
_cell.length_a   1.000
_cell.length_b   1.000
_cell.length_c   1.000
_cell.angle_alpha   90.00
_cell.angle_beta   90.00
_cell.angle_gamma   90.00
#
_symmetry.space_group_name_H-M   'P 1'
#
loop_
_entity.id
_entity.type
_entity.pdbx_description
1 polymer ?
#
loop_
_entity_poly.entity_id
_entity_poly.type
_entity_poly.pdbx_seq_one_letter_code
_entity_poly.pdbx_strand_id
1 'polypeptide(L)'
;MSNEINPMAFFQEPSVADLRLLACPGAEELTKLIDQHLVEWAKSAGVEKDSFIIPCECPRFQSGDAKGLVRESVRGDDIFIVIDPGNYSVTYNLFGYENHLSPDDHFANLKRLIQAVAGKAHRVSVIMPSLYGGRQHRRVVRESLDCAVALQELQTMGVRNIITFDAHDPRVQNAVPLLSFDNAMPTYQVLKSLLKKNPEISFDKEKFIVVSPDEGAMSR
;
A
#
# COMPACT_ATOMS: atom_id res chain seq x y z
N MET A 1 -27.15 -10.17 -2.56
CA MET A 1 -26.32 -11.37 -2.34
C MET A 1 -24.90 -10.85 -2.08
N SER A 2 -24.44 -10.87 -0.84
CA SER A 2 -23.07 -10.53 -0.50
C SER A 2 -22.18 -11.64 -1.05
N ASN A 3 -21.43 -11.38 -2.11
CA ASN A 3 -20.28 -12.19 -2.46
C ASN A 3 -19.23 -11.99 -1.34
N GLU A 4 -19.40 -12.67 -0.24
CA GLU A 4 -18.32 -12.84 0.71
C GLU A 4 -17.25 -13.65 -0.02
N ILE A 5 -16.17 -12.97 -0.36
CA ILE A 5 -14.96 -13.63 -0.86
C ILE A 5 -14.55 -14.62 0.23
N ASN A 6 -14.60 -15.91 -0.08
CA ASN A 6 -14.09 -16.94 0.82
C ASN A 6 -12.56 -16.91 0.77
N PRO A 7 -11.86 -16.36 1.77
CA PRO A 7 -10.40 -16.26 1.73
C PRO A 7 -9.73 -17.64 1.68
N MET A 8 -10.41 -18.69 2.13
CA MET A 8 -9.89 -20.07 2.07
C MET A 8 -9.78 -20.58 0.64
N ALA A 9 -10.67 -20.17 -0.28
CA ALA A 9 -10.63 -20.61 -1.67
C ALA A 9 -9.31 -20.23 -2.34
N PHE A 10 -8.77 -19.05 -2.01
CA PHE A 10 -7.49 -18.58 -2.55
C PHE A 10 -6.32 -19.55 -2.24
N PHE A 11 -6.29 -20.16 -1.05
CA PHE A 11 -5.24 -21.10 -0.65
C PHE A 11 -5.51 -22.53 -1.04
N GLN A 12 -6.72 -22.88 -1.47
CA GLN A 12 -7.11 -24.23 -1.89
C GLN A 12 -6.89 -24.47 -3.38
N GLU A 13 -6.84 -23.40 -4.19
CA GLU A 13 -6.58 -23.51 -5.63
C GLU A 13 -5.06 -23.48 -5.91
N PRO A 14 -4.59 -24.19 -6.97
CA PRO A 14 -3.20 -24.12 -7.37
C PRO A 14 -2.80 -22.67 -7.70
N SER A 15 -1.85 -22.13 -6.97
CA SER A 15 -1.31 -20.80 -7.22
C SER A 15 -0.36 -20.82 -8.42
N VAL A 16 -0.48 -19.82 -9.30
CA VAL A 16 0.45 -19.61 -10.42
C VAL A 16 1.83 -19.15 -9.92
N ALA A 17 1.86 -18.44 -8.79
CA ALA A 17 3.05 -17.88 -8.18
C ALA A 17 2.85 -17.77 -6.66
N ASP A 18 3.92 -17.92 -5.89
CA ASP A 18 3.88 -17.76 -4.45
C ASP A 18 3.71 -16.29 -4.07
N LEU A 19 2.70 -16.00 -3.24
CA LEU A 19 2.51 -14.66 -2.69
C LEU A 19 3.61 -14.33 -1.69
N ARG A 20 4.27 -13.17 -1.85
CA ARG A 20 5.29 -12.68 -0.93
C ARG A 20 5.13 -11.18 -0.67
N LEU A 21 5.48 -10.76 0.54
CA LEU A 21 5.39 -9.38 1.00
C LEU A 21 6.77 -8.76 1.19
N LEU A 22 6.94 -7.51 0.77
CA LEU A 22 8.09 -6.67 1.07
C LEU A 22 7.61 -5.40 1.78
N ALA A 23 8.27 -5.01 2.86
CA ALA A 23 7.99 -3.77 3.58
C ALA A 23 8.98 -2.67 3.18
N CYS A 24 8.51 -1.54 2.66
CA CYS A 24 9.31 -0.33 2.61
C CYS A 24 9.61 0.17 4.05
N PRO A 25 10.73 0.89 4.26
CA PRO A 25 11.00 1.53 5.55
C PRO A 25 9.79 2.36 6.02
N GLY A 26 9.33 2.10 7.24
CA GLY A 26 8.14 2.73 7.85
C GLY A 26 6.81 2.03 7.58
N ALA A 27 6.80 0.96 6.76
CA ALA A 27 5.60 0.15 6.50
C ALA A 27 5.65 -1.23 7.18
N GLU A 28 6.65 -1.50 8.03
CA GLU A 28 6.89 -2.81 8.63
C GLU A 28 5.71 -3.29 9.50
N GLU A 29 5.15 -2.38 10.32
CA GLU A 29 4.02 -2.73 11.20
C GLU A 29 2.76 -3.08 10.40
N LEU A 30 2.45 -2.29 9.37
CA LEU A 30 1.33 -2.59 8.48
C LEU A 30 1.53 -3.92 7.76
N THR A 31 2.74 -4.16 7.27
CA THR A 31 3.09 -5.40 6.58
C THR A 31 2.94 -6.62 7.50
N LYS A 32 3.35 -6.51 8.77
CA LYS A 32 3.14 -7.57 9.76
C LYS A 32 1.66 -7.85 10.02
N LEU A 33 0.82 -6.82 10.10
CA LEU A 33 -0.62 -7.01 10.28
C LEU A 33 -1.24 -7.73 9.06
N ILE A 34 -0.83 -7.37 7.85
CA ILE A 34 -1.26 -8.06 6.63
C ILE A 34 -0.80 -9.53 6.66
N ASP A 35 0.46 -9.77 7.00
CA ASP A 35 1.05 -11.10 7.08
C ASP A 35 0.31 -11.99 8.08
N GLN A 36 0.01 -11.47 9.27
CA GLN A 36 -0.76 -12.20 10.29
C GLN A 36 -2.11 -12.68 9.77
N HIS A 37 -2.86 -11.82 9.09
CA HIS A 37 -4.13 -12.21 8.49
C HIS A 37 -3.97 -13.25 7.38
N LEU A 38 -2.94 -13.13 6.54
CA LEU A 38 -2.65 -14.11 5.48
C LEU A 38 -2.28 -15.47 6.06
N VAL A 39 -1.46 -15.50 7.13
CA VAL A 39 -1.09 -16.73 7.84
C VAL A 39 -2.30 -17.40 8.49
N GLU A 40 -3.19 -16.60 9.13
CA GLU A 40 -4.44 -17.12 9.70
C GLU A 40 -5.35 -17.73 8.62
N TRP A 41 -5.48 -17.08 7.46
CA TRP A 41 -6.26 -17.60 6.35
C TRP A 41 -5.65 -18.87 5.73
N ALA A 42 -4.33 -18.88 5.53
CA ALA A 42 -3.60 -20.06 5.05
C ALA A 42 -3.82 -21.26 5.99
N LYS A 43 -3.64 -21.05 7.30
CA LYS A 43 -3.87 -22.07 8.32
C LYS A 43 -5.31 -22.58 8.31
N SER A 44 -6.29 -21.68 8.15
CA SER A 44 -7.71 -22.05 8.05
C SER A 44 -8.01 -22.87 6.79
N ALA A 45 -7.21 -22.72 5.74
CA ALA A 45 -7.27 -23.50 4.51
C ALA A 45 -6.45 -24.81 4.55
N GLY A 46 -5.79 -25.10 5.67
CA GLY A 46 -4.93 -26.27 5.83
C GLY A 46 -3.53 -26.14 5.25
N VAL A 47 -3.10 -24.90 4.94
CA VAL A 47 -1.75 -24.59 4.46
C VAL A 47 -0.90 -24.09 5.62
N GLU A 48 0.17 -24.82 5.94
CA GLU A 48 1.14 -24.40 6.95
C GLU A 48 2.14 -23.43 6.33
N LYS A 49 2.12 -22.19 6.82
CA LYS A 49 3.08 -21.14 6.45
C LYS A 49 3.31 -20.20 7.63
N ASP A 50 4.56 -19.98 7.98
CA ASP A 50 4.92 -19.15 9.13
C ASP A 50 4.84 -17.65 8.80
N SER A 51 5.20 -17.26 7.58
CA SER A 51 5.16 -15.88 7.12
C SER A 51 5.24 -15.78 5.59
N PHE A 52 4.67 -14.74 5.05
CA PHE A 52 4.79 -14.35 3.63
C PHE A 52 5.84 -13.25 3.43
N ILE A 53 6.39 -12.68 4.50
CA ILE A 53 7.34 -11.57 4.44
C ILE A 53 8.72 -12.08 4.00
N ILE A 54 9.30 -11.40 3.01
CA ILE A 54 10.72 -11.52 2.66
C ILE A 54 11.48 -10.36 3.33
N PRO A 55 12.56 -10.63 4.06
CA PRO A 55 13.38 -9.57 4.63
C PRO A 55 13.97 -8.68 3.54
N CYS A 56 13.73 -7.39 3.67
CA CYS A 56 14.26 -6.37 2.77
C CYS A 56 14.61 -5.09 3.54
N GLU A 57 15.42 -4.25 2.94
CA GLU A 57 15.87 -3.00 3.55
C GLU A 57 16.29 -1.98 2.49
N CYS A 58 16.32 -0.71 2.89
CA CYS A 58 16.85 0.37 2.08
C CYS A 58 17.94 1.12 2.86
N PRO A 59 19.14 0.52 3.05
CA PRO A 59 20.21 1.16 3.78
C PRO A 59 20.65 2.44 3.08
N ARG A 60 20.88 3.48 3.89
CA ARG A 60 21.30 4.81 3.43
C ARG A 60 22.78 5.01 3.72
N PHE A 61 23.50 5.54 2.75
CA PHE A 61 24.89 5.90 2.87
C PHE A 61 25.04 7.28 3.52
N GLN A 62 26.26 7.62 3.97
CA GLN A 62 26.54 8.93 4.57
C GLN A 62 26.31 10.10 3.62
N SER A 63 26.40 9.86 2.30
CA SER A 63 26.08 10.85 1.25
C SER A 63 24.59 11.14 1.11
N GLY A 64 23.72 10.36 1.78
CA GLY A 64 22.27 10.45 1.66
C GLY A 64 21.69 9.52 0.59
N ASP A 65 22.52 8.92 -0.26
CA ASP A 65 22.07 7.88 -1.21
C ASP A 65 21.59 6.63 -0.48
N ALA A 66 20.72 5.86 -1.13
CA ALA A 66 20.27 4.59 -0.60
C ALA A 66 20.22 3.53 -1.70
N LYS A 67 20.16 2.26 -1.30
CA LYS A 67 19.94 1.11 -2.20
C LYS A 67 18.84 0.22 -1.66
N GLY A 68 18.11 -0.48 -2.54
CA GLY A 68 17.17 -1.54 -2.16
C GLY A 68 17.89 -2.88 -2.05
N LEU A 69 17.65 -3.62 -0.98
CA LEU A 69 18.16 -4.96 -0.77
C LEU A 69 16.99 -5.90 -0.44
N VAL A 70 16.96 -7.04 -1.11
CA VAL A 70 16.04 -8.15 -0.82
C VAL A 70 16.90 -9.36 -0.46
N ARG A 71 16.63 -10.00 0.68
CA ARG A 71 17.52 -10.98 1.29
C ARG A 71 17.27 -12.42 0.84
N GLU A 72 16.16 -12.68 0.16
CA GLU A 72 15.80 -14.00 -0.35
C GLU A 72 15.55 -13.95 -1.87
N SER A 73 15.46 -15.13 -2.49
CA SER A 73 15.06 -15.24 -3.89
C SER A 73 13.60 -14.85 -4.06
N VAL A 74 13.31 -14.10 -5.10
CA VAL A 74 11.95 -13.68 -5.51
C VAL A 74 11.59 -14.25 -6.88
N ARG A 75 12.34 -15.25 -7.34
CA ARG A 75 12.19 -15.78 -8.70
C ARG A 75 10.87 -16.53 -8.85
N GLY A 76 10.02 -15.97 -9.70
CA GLY A 76 8.69 -16.54 -9.99
C GLY A 76 7.61 -16.16 -9.00
N ASP A 77 7.93 -15.40 -7.94
CA ASP A 77 6.97 -15.01 -6.91
C ASP A 77 6.07 -13.84 -7.35
N ASP A 78 4.89 -13.76 -6.78
CA ASP A 78 3.96 -12.63 -6.85
C ASP A 78 4.24 -11.70 -5.65
N ILE A 79 4.91 -10.60 -5.94
CA ILE A 79 5.45 -9.69 -4.93
C ILE A 79 4.48 -8.53 -4.67
N PHE A 80 4.12 -8.34 -3.41
CA PHE A 80 3.41 -7.17 -2.92
C PHE A 80 4.33 -6.31 -2.08
N ILE A 81 4.60 -5.08 -2.52
CA ILE A 81 5.44 -4.12 -1.81
C ILE A 81 4.54 -3.13 -1.08
N VAL A 82 4.65 -3.11 0.26
CA VAL A 82 3.86 -2.22 1.12
C VAL A 82 4.67 -0.97 1.40
N ILE A 83 4.04 0.20 1.22
CA ILE A 83 4.64 1.51 1.47
C ILE A 83 3.67 2.40 2.24
N ASP A 84 4.19 3.18 3.19
CA ASP A 84 3.49 4.31 3.82
C ASP A 84 4.25 5.61 3.53
N PRO A 85 3.91 6.35 2.46
CA PRO A 85 4.60 7.60 2.12
C PRO A 85 4.31 8.73 3.11
N GLY A 86 3.32 8.58 3.99
CA GLY A 86 2.99 9.56 5.02
C GLY A 86 3.72 9.35 6.35
N ASN A 87 4.52 8.29 6.48
CA ASN A 87 5.19 7.99 7.74
C ASN A 87 6.38 8.93 7.99
N TYR A 88 6.20 9.83 8.94
CA TYR A 88 7.23 10.79 9.34
C TYR A 88 8.15 10.31 10.48
N SER A 89 7.91 9.10 11.01
CA SER A 89 8.67 8.58 12.16
C SER A 89 10.04 8.00 11.79
N VAL A 90 10.24 7.66 10.51
CA VAL A 90 11.49 7.06 10.04
C VAL A 90 12.55 8.13 9.84
N THR A 91 13.71 7.94 10.49
CA THR A 91 14.83 8.87 10.41
C THR A 91 16.09 8.24 9.83
N TYR A 92 17.00 9.07 9.37
CA TYR A 92 18.34 8.67 8.95
C TYR A 92 19.36 9.77 9.26
N ASN A 93 20.61 9.37 9.43
CA ASN A 93 21.72 10.30 9.65
C ASN A 93 22.35 10.73 8.32
N LEU A 94 22.51 12.05 8.15
CA LEU A 94 23.22 12.67 7.03
C LEU A 94 24.25 13.66 7.59
N PHE A 95 25.52 13.35 7.43
CA PHE A 95 26.64 14.15 7.95
C PHE A 95 26.52 14.52 9.44
N GLY A 96 25.98 13.59 10.26
CA GLY A 96 25.80 13.76 11.69
C GLY A 96 24.50 14.44 12.12
N TYR A 97 23.64 14.81 11.18
CA TYR A 97 22.31 15.34 11.45
C TYR A 97 21.24 14.29 11.24
N GLU A 98 20.30 14.20 12.17
CA GLU A 98 19.12 13.37 12.01
C GLU A 98 18.10 14.04 11.10
N ASN A 99 17.61 13.30 10.10
CA ASN A 99 16.63 13.76 9.12
C ASN A 99 15.48 12.75 9.06
N HIS A 100 14.25 13.26 8.96
CA HIS A 100 13.09 12.42 8.71
C HIS A 100 12.98 12.09 7.22
N LEU A 101 12.48 10.88 6.90
CA LEU A 101 12.10 10.56 5.53
C LEU A 101 10.91 11.42 5.11
N SER A 102 11.04 12.09 3.97
CA SER A 102 9.95 12.76 3.30
C SER A 102 9.10 11.76 2.49
N PRO A 103 7.90 12.13 2.03
CA PRO A 103 7.13 11.32 1.07
C PRO A 103 7.95 10.95 -0.17
N ASP A 104 8.80 11.85 -0.66
CA ASP A 104 9.68 11.60 -1.81
C ASP A 104 10.76 10.56 -1.49
N ASP A 105 11.32 10.58 -0.27
CA ASP A 105 12.26 9.55 0.19
C ASP A 105 11.60 8.17 0.25
N HIS A 106 10.39 8.09 0.78
CA HIS A 106 9.60 6.85 0.81
C HIS A 106 9.32 6.34 -0.60
N PHE A 107 8.88 7.21 -1.51
CA PHE A 107 8.63 6.85 -2.90
C PHE A 107 9.92 6.41 -3.62
N ALA A 108 11.05 7.06 -3.35
CA ALA A 108 12.36 6.64 -3.85
C ALA A 108 12.76 5.25 -3.31
N ASN A 109 12.47 4.94 -2.04
CA ASN A 109 12.73 3.60 -1.46
C ASN A 109 11.85 2.54 -2.11
N LEU A 110 10.56 2.82 -2.38
CA LEU A 110 9.69 1.93 -3.17
C LEU A 110 10.33 1.59 -4.52
N LYS A 111 10.79 2.59 -5.27
CA LYS A 111 11.43 2.39 -6.57
C LYS A 111 12.69 1.52 -6.47
N ARG A 112 13.46 1.67 -5.41
CA ARG A 112 14.67 0.83 -5.16
C ARG A 112 14.29 -0.63 -4.92
N LEU A 113 13.23 -0.91 -4.15
CA LEU A 113 12.76 -2.29 -3.93
C LEU A 113 12.17 -2.88 -5.22
N ILE A 114 11.40 -2.11 -6.01
CA ILE A 114 10.91 -2.55 -7.32
C ILE A 114 12.09 -2.95 -8.20
N GLN A 115 13.15 -2.14 -8.28
CA GLN A 115 14.35 -2.46 -9.07
C GLN A 115 15.05 -3.73 -8.57
N ALA A 116 15.09 -3.95 -7.26
CA ALA A 116 15.74 -5.13 -6.68
C ALA A 116 15.05 -6.44 -7.07
N VAL A 117 13.74 -6.43 -7.32
CA VAL A 117 12.95 -7.61 -7.72
C VAL A 117 12.65 -7.67 -9.22
N ALA A 118 12.83 -6.58 -9.95
CA ALA A 118 12.50 -6.48 -11.37
C ALA A 118 13.21 -7.54 -12.23
N GLY A 119 12.48 -8.11 -13.18
CA GLY A 119 12.96 -9.15 -14.08
C GLY A 119 13.17 -10.53 -13.44
N LYS A 120 12.82 -10.70 -12.16
CA LYS A 120 12.89 -11.97 -11.43
C LYS A 120 11.54 -12.40 -10.91
N ALA A 121 10.80 -11.48 -10.29
CA ALA A 121 9.43 -11.71 -9.83
C ALA A 121 8.50 -12.01 -11.02
N HIS A 122 7.48 -12.84 -10.78
CA HIS A 122 6.40 -13.09 -11.74
C HIS A 122 5.56 -11.83 -11.94
N ARG A 123 5.21 -11.17 -10.85
CA ARG A 123 4.42 -9.93 -10.83
C ARG A 123 4.84 -9.05 -9.65
N VAL A 124 4.73 -7.73 -9.84
CA VAL A 124 4.93 -6.75 -8.77
C VAL A 124 3.66 -5.93 -8.61
N SER A 125 3.12 -5.93 -7.39
CA SER A 125 1.99 -5.13 -6.93
C SER A 125 2.44 -4.19 -5.82
N VAL A 126 1.83 -3.01 -5.71
CA VAL A 126 2.14 -2.03 -4.67
C VAL A 126 0.91 -1.81 -3.80
N ILE A 127 1.07 -1.91 -2.48
CA ILE A 127 0.06 -1.52 -1.50
C ILE A 127 0.49 -0.17 -0.91
N MET A 128 -0.24 0.87 -1.23
CA MET A 128 0.03 2.26 -0.85
C MET A 128 -1.24 2.87 -0.24
N PRO A 129 -1.51 2.66 1.05
CA PRO A 129 -2.76 3.10 1.69
C PRO A 129 -3.05 4.59 1.52
N SER A 130 -2.02 5.43 1.65
CA SER A 130 -2.07 6.85 1.33
C SER A 130 -1.37 7.09 0.00
N LEU A 131 -2.12 7.48 -1.03
CA LEU A 131 -1.58 7.63 -2.38
C LEU A 131 -0.58 8.78 -2.46
N TYR A 132 0.68 8.47 -2.83
CA TYR A 132 1.72 9.47 -3.03
C TYR A 132 1.29 10.48 -4.11
N GLY A 133 1.46 11.78 -3.81
CA GLY A 133 1.06 12.86 -4.70
C GLY A 133 -0.45 12.97 -4.94
N GLY A 134 -1.30 12.26 -4.17
CA GLY A 134 -2.73 12.14 -4.40
C GLY A 134 -3.49 13.46 -4.50
N ARG A 135 -2.98 14.55 -3.88
CA ARG A 135 -3.57 15.89 -3.99
C ARG A 135 -3.20 16.62 -5.29
N GLN A 136 -2.10 16.23 -5.96
CA GLN A 136 -1.67 16.73 -7.27
C GLN A 136 -2.25 15.87 -8.40
N HIS A 137 -3.57 15.66 -8.39
CA HIS A 137 -4.31 14.80 -9.32
C HIS A 137 -4.85 15.53 -10.55
N ARG A 138 -4.87 16.86 -10.52
CA ARG A 138 -5.32 17.71 -11.62
C ARG A 138 -4.43 18.94 -11.76
N ARG A 139 -4.38 19.48 -12.97
CA ARG A 139 -3.65 20.71 -13.27
C ARG A 139 -4.65 21.83 -13.54
N VAL A 140 -4.50 22.97 -12.89
CA VAL A 140 -5.35 24.17 -13.06
C VAL A 140 -4.55 25.27 -13.75
N VAL A 141 -3.30 25.44 -13.38
CA VAL A 141 -2.39 26.43 -13.93
C VAL A 141 -1.08 25.75 -14.38
N ARG A 142 0.03 26.46 -14.41
CA ARG A 142 1.36 25.90 -14.71
C ARG A 142 1.95 25.23 -13.47
N GLU A 143 1.51 24.03 -13.18
CA GLU A 143 1.89 23.26 -12.01
C GLU A 143 2.23 21.82 -12.41
N SER A 144 2.94 21.11 -11.53
CA SER A 144 3.24 19.69 -11.71
C SER A 144 1.96 18.84 -11.60
N LEU A 145 2.04 17.61 -12.08
CA LEU A 145 0.97 16.61 -11.99
C LEU A 145 1.56 15.33 -11.37
N ASP A 146 2.03 15.46 -10.14
CA ASP A 146 2.89 14.46 -9.50
C ASP A 146 2.20 13.10 -9.36
N CYS A 147 0.90 13.07 -9.04
CA CYS A 147 0.17 11.82 -8.91
C CYS A 147 0.20 11.00 -10.20
N ALA A 148 -0.13 11.62 -11.34
CA ALA A 148 -0.16 10.93 -12.62
C ALA A 148 1.24 10.48 -13.05
N VAL A 149 2.25 11.33 -12.88
CA VAL A 149 3.64 11.01 -13.23
C VAL A 149 4.15 9.86 -12.37
N ALA A 150 3.90 9.87 -11.05
CA ALA A 150 4.30 8.80 -10.16
C ALA A 150 3.66 7.45 -10.54
N LEU A 151 2.36 7.43 -10.86
CA LEU A 151 1.67 6.22 -11.31
C LEU A 151 2.26 5.69 -12.62
N GLN A 152 2.52 6.57 -13.60
CA GLN A 152 3.14 6.22 -14.88
C GLN A 152 4.57 5.70 -14.71
N GLU A 153 5.34 6.27 -13.79
CA GLU A 153 6.67 5.81 -13.44
C GLU A 153 6.62 4.38 -12.90
N LEU A 154 5.74 4.08 -11.95
CA LEU A 154 5.55 2.74 -11.42
C LEU A 154 5.12 1.74 -12.50
N GLN A 155 4.18 2.13 -13.39
CA GLN A 155 3.79 1.29 -14.53
C GLN A 155 4.97 1.01 -15.45
N THR A 156 5.79 2.00 -15.76
CA THR A 156 6.99 1.86 -16.61
C THR A 156 8.03 0.95 -15.95
N MET A 157 8.14 0.96 -14.62
CA MET A 157 8.99 0.06 -13.86
C MET A 157 8.48 -1.39 -13.78
N GLY A 158 7.30 -1.67 -14.36
CA GLY A 158 6.74 -3.02 -14.43
C GLY A 158 5.74 -3.37 -13.33
N VAL A 159 5.33 -2.41 -12.51
CA VAL A 159 4.22 -2.61 -11.56
C VAL A 159 2.95 -2.90 -12.34
N ARG A 160 2.20 -3.92 -11.90
CA ARG A 160 0.97 -4.39 -12.55
C ARG A 160 -0.30 -4.01 -11.81
N ASN A 161 -0.18 -3.81 -10.50
CA ASN A 161 -1.32 -3.47 -9.66
C ASN A 161 -0.91 -2.46 -8.58
N ILE A 162 -1.78 -1.49 -8.31
CA ILE A 162 -1.67 -0.57 -7.17
C ILE A 162 -2.97 -0.66 -6.36
N ILE A 163 -2.82 -0.91 -5.07
CA ILE A 163 -3.92 -0.95 -4.09
C ILE A 163 -3.76 0.28 -3.20
N THR A 164 -4.80 1.11 -3.14
CA THR A 164 -4.85 2.30 -2.27
C THR A 164 -6.19 2.40 -1.55
N PHE A 165 -6.26 3.25 -0.51
CA PHE A 165 -7.50 3.51 0.20
C PHE A 165 -7.94 4.95 -0.01
N ASP A 166 -9.21 5.14 -0.36
CA ASP A 166 -9.87 6.45 -0.45
C ASP A 166 -9.00 7.50 -1.17
N ALA A 167 -8.61 7.19 -2.41
CA ALA A 167 -7.84 8.12 -3.24
C ALA A 167 -8.56 9.47 -3.31
N HIS A 168 -7.80 10.58 -3.14
CA HIS A 168 -8.33 11.93 -3.11
C HIS A 168 -9.24 12.26 -4.32
N ASP A 169 -8.88 11.73 -5.48
CA ASP A 169 -9.72 11.68 -6.68
C ASP A 169 -9.55 10.32 -7.36
N PRO A 170 -10.58 9.45 -7.38
CA PRO A 170 -10.46 8.12 -7.97
C PRO A 170 -10.18 8.13 -9.49
N ARG A 171 -10.37 9.26 -10.16
CA ARG A 171 -10.08 9.42 -11.60
C ARG A 171 -8.59 9.42 -11.92
N VAL A 172 -7.70 9.46 -10.91
CA VAL A 172 -6.24 9.32 -11.11
C VAL A 172 -5.89 8.01 -11.83
N GLN A 173 -6.70 6.95 -11.69
CA GLN A 173 -6.56 5.70 -12.43
C GLN A 173 -6.53 5.89 -13.96
N ASN A 174 -7.15 6.95 -14.47
CA ASN A 174 -7.17 7.25 -15.91
C ASN A 174 -5.78 7.61 -16.46
N ALA A 175 -4.81 7.95 -15.59
CA ALA A 175 -3.43 8.20 -16.00
C ALA A 175 -2.67 6.90 -16.38
N VAL A 176 -3.18 5.73 -15.97
CA VAL A 176 -2.53 4.42 -16.13
C VAL A 176 -3.52 3.34 -16.57
N PRO A 177 -4.10 3.45 -17.77
CA PRO A 177 -5.20 2.58 -18.22
C PRO A 177 -4.79 1.11 -18.40
N LEU A 178 -3.49 0.80 -18.42
CA LEU A 178 -2.97 -0.57 -18.55
C LEU A 178 -2.47 -1.17 -17.23
N LEU A 179 -2.66 -0.45 -16.11
CA LEU A 179 -2.31 -0.88 -14.77
C LEU A 179 -3.60 -1.10 -13.97
N SER A 180 -3.70 -2.20 -13.23
CA SER A 180 -4.80 -2.39 -12.28
C SER A 180 -4.67 -1.38 -11.13
N PHE A 181 -5.75 -0.67 -10.85
CA PHE A 181 -5.79 0.33 -9.78
C PHE A 181 -7.00 0.06 -8.88
N ASP A 182 -6.73 -0.49 -7.71
CA ASP A 182 -7.74 -0.86 -6.74
C ASP A 182 -7.85 0.22 -5.65
N ASN A 183 -8.91 1.02 -5.73
CA ASN A 183 -9.23 2.03 -4.73
C ASN A 183 -10.24 1.48 -3.73
N ALA A 184 -9.76 0.95 -2.59
CA ALA A 184 -10.61 0.40 -1.57
C ALA A 184 -11.17 1.50 -0.65
N MET A 185 -12.47 1.41 -0.34
CA MET A 185 -13.14 2.33 0.58
C MET A 185 -13.20 1.71 1.99
N PRO A 186 -12.50 2.29 2.98
CA PRO A 186 -12.43 1.72 4.33
C PRO A 186 -13.68 1.96 5.17
N THR A 187 -14.67 2.71 4.66
CA THR A 187 -15.86 3.18 5.38
C THR A 187 -16.57 2.06 6.16
N TYR A 188 -16.82 0.92 5.50
CA TYR A 188 -17.49 -0.21 6.15
C TYR A 188 -16.69 -0.74 7.36
N GLN A 189 -15.38 -0.90 7.21
CA GLN A 189 -14.52 -1.42 8.27
C GLN A 189 -14.39 -0.42 9.44
N VAL A 190 -14.34 0.87 9.12
CA VAL A 190 -14.33 1.94 10.13
C VAL A 190 -15.62 1.93 10.92
N LEU A 191 -16.78 1.89 10.26
CA LEU A 191 -18.09 1.84 10.93
C LEU A 191 -18.26 0.57 11.77
N LYS A 192 -17.86 -0.59 11.22
CA LYS A 192 -17.89 -1.86 11.95
C LYS A 192 -17.02 -1.82 13.21
N SER A 193 -15.82 -1.26 13.11
CA SER A 193 -14.92 -1.09 14.26
C SER A 193 -15.47 -0.10 15.29
N LEU A 194 -16.06 1.00 14.82
CA LEU A 194 -16.71 2.00 15.67
C LEU A 194 -17.83 1.37 16.52
N LEU A 195 -18.75 0.65 15.88
CA LEU A 195 -19.86 -0.03 16.57
C LEU A 195 -19.38 -1.12 17.55
N LYS A 196 -18.33 -1.87 17.15
CA LYS A 196 -17.76 -2.90 18.03
C LYS A 196 -17.16 -2.31 19.30
N LYS A 197 -16.52 -1.13 19.20
CA LYS A 197 -15.89 -0.44 20.33
C LYS A 197 -16.86 0.38 21.16
N ASN A 198 -17.97 0.80 20.57
CA ASN A 198 -18.97 1.67 21.20
C ASN A 198 -20.37 1.11 20.93
N PRO A 199 -20.79 0.05 21.66
CA PRO A 199 -22.07 -0.62 21.42
C PRO A 199 -23.29 0.28 21.69
N GLU A 200 -23.10 1.38 22.43
CA GLU A 200 -24.13 2.38 22.74
C GLU A 200 -24.47 3.30 21.56
N ILE A 201 -23.65 3.33 20.51
CA ILE A 201 -23.92 4.16 19.32
C ILE A 201 -25.10 3.57 18.55
N SER A 202 -26.12 4.40 18.35
CA SER A 202 -27.25 4.10 17.47
C SER A 202 -27.22 5.02 16.26
N PHE A 203 -27.39 4.46 15.06
CA PHE A 203 -27.55 5.24 13.82
C PHE A 203 -28.98 5.80 13.64
N ASP A 204 -29.72 5.99 14.73
CA ASP A 204 -30.99 6.67 14.69
C ASP A 204 -30.80 8.12 14.25
N LYS A 205 -31.58 8.57 13.30
CA LYS A 205 -31.53 9.94 12.72
C LYS A 205 -31.67 11.05 13.78
N GLU A 206 -32.34 10.77 14.92
CA GLU A 206 -32.48 11.72 15.99
C GLU A 206 -31.30 11.76 16.97
N LYS A 207 -30.44 10.75 16.93
CA LYS A 207 -29.33 10.56 17.88
C LYS A 207 -27.94 10.55 17.23
N PHE A 208 -27.87 10.49 15.92
CA PHE A 208 -26.62 10.37 15.20
C PHE A 208 -26.57 11.35 14.02
N ILE A 209 -25.47 12.09 13.92
CA ILE A 209 -25.19 12.99 12.82
C ILE A 209 -23.78 12.74 12.28
N VAL A 210 -23.66 12.72 10.96
CA VAL A 210 -22.36 12.72 10.28
C VAL A 210 -22.07 14.15 9.83
N VAL A 211 -20.91 14.65 10.21
CA VAL A 211 -20.47 16.01 9.88
C VAL A 211 -19.28 15.93 8.91
N SER A 212 -19.41 16.58 7.77
CA SER A 212 -18.29 16.79 6.84
C SER A 212 -17.40 17.92 7.36
N PRO A 213 -16.05 17.78 7.38
CA PRO A 213 -15.15 18.85 7.81
C PRO A 213 -15.15 20.06 6.87
N ASP A 214 -15.43 19.85 5.60
CA ASP A 214 -15.49 20.88 4.56
C ASP A 214 -16.33 20.42 3.35
N GLU A 215 -16.55 21.33 2.39
CA GLU A 215 -17.31 21.05 1.16
C GLU A 215 -16.63 19.96 0.29
N GLY A 216 -15.30 19.88 0.28
CA GLY A 216 -14.55 18.91 -0.49
C GLY A 216 -14.76 17.47 -0.02
N ALA A 217 -15.07 17.28 1.26
CA ALA A 217 -15.34 15.98 1.85
C ALA A 217 -16.80 15.52 1.72
N MET A 218 -17.72 16.38 1.30
CA MET A 218 -19.17 16.05 1.17
C MET A 218 -19.47 14.97 0.13
N SER A 219 -18.58 14.75 -0.83
CA SER A 219 -18.73 13.73 -1.88
C SER A 219 -18.12 12.37 -1.54
N ARG A 220 -17.60 12.20 -0.33
CA ARG A 220 -16.91 10.98 0.14
C ARG A 220 -17.73 10.15 1.09
#